data_9d2dfa0921ebad88ca8f04bbbdb42af0
#
_entry.id   9d2dfa0921ebad88ca8f04bbbdb42af0
#
_cell.length_a   1.000
_cell.length_b   1.000
_cell.length_c   1.000
_cell.angle_alpha   90.00
_cell.angle_beta   90.00
_cell.angle_gamma   90.00
#
_symmetry.space_group_name_H-M   'P 1'
#
loop_
_entity.id
_entity.type
_entity.pdbx_description
1 polymer ?
#
loop_
_entity_poly.entity_id
_entity_poly.type
_entity_poly.pdbx_seq_one_letter_code
_entity_poly.pdbx_strand_id
1 'polypeptide(L)'
;MERWTERAPFVYNRKQNVDGKEERGLEGIHKRVGLNLQAIRKSRGLSLDNVAELSGVSKAMIGQIERGDSNPTISVLWRIVNGLGISFTALIEQSEPSVTLVSPDELEPFSEEDGAYLAYPLFPYNLRTKFEGYLVRMAPGCDHGSDPHNNGVEEYIFVHEGELEVLVDDASYRVLAGQALQFSADRPHRYRNSGTGSVRYFTIIHYADAAARGQQG
;
A
#
# COMPACT_ATOMS: atom_id res chain seq x y z
N MET A 1 25.12 -28.27 3.96
CA MET A 1 24.56 -27.95 2.62
C MET A 1 23.05 -28.04 2.77
N GLU A 2 22.46 -27.05 3.43
CA GLU A 2 21.03 -27.00 3.75
C GLU A 2 20.33 -26.12 2.71
N ARG A 3 19.23 -26.65 2.19
CA ARG A 3 18.43 -26.01 1.14
C ARG A 3 17.71 -24.79 1.74
N TRP A 4 17.98 -23.64 1.16
CA TRP A 4 17.16 -22.46 1.33
C TRP A 4 15.78 -22.71 0.68
N THR A 5 14.76 -22.80 1.50
CA THR A 5 13.38 -22.84 1.01
C THR A 5 13.00 -21.42 0.59
N GLU A 6 12.72 -21.26 -0.71
CA GLU A 6 12.11 -20.05 -1.27
C GLU A 6 10.86 -19.70 -0.46
N ARG A 7 10.96 -18.68 0.37
CA ARG A 7 9.78 -18.00 0.91
C ARG A 7 9.28 -17.07 -0.19
N ALA A 8 8.03 -17.27 -0.60
CA ALA A 8 7.35 -16.40 -1.54
C ALA A 8 7.37 -14.94 -1.01
N PRO A 9 7.43 -13.94 -1.93
CA PRO A 9 7.36 -12.54 -1.52
C PRO A 9 6.11 -12.32 -0.67
N PHE A 10 6.26 -11.54 0.39
CA PHE A 10 5.25 -11.25 1.40
C PHE A 10 3.98 -10.69 0.73
N VAL A 11 3.03 -11.56 0.43
CA VAL A 11 1.73 -11.17 -0.11
C VAL A 11 0.83 -10.87 1.08
N TYR A 12 0.47 -9.59 1.25
CA TYR A 12 -0.57 -9.16 2.17
C TYR A 12 -1.85 -9.96 1.94
N ASN A 13 -2.04 -11.01 2.72
CA ASN A 13 -3.24 -11.83 2.65
C ASN A 13 -4.26 -11.25 3.66
N ARG A 14 -5.07 -10.32 3.16
CA ARG A 14 -6.25 -9.86 3.87
C ARG A 14 -7.13 -11.09 4.09
N LYS A 15 -7.07 -11.72 5.28
CA LYS A 15 -8.08 -12.69 5.70
C LYS A 15 -9.44 -12.00 5.68
N GLN A 16 -10.07 -12.03 4.52
CA GLN A 16 -11.49 -11.73 4.41
C GLN A 16 -12.22 -12.92 5.07
N ASN A 17 -13.02 -12.62 6.08
CA ASN A 17 -14.05 -13.54 6.56
C ASN A 17 -14.83 -14.07 5.35
N VAL A 18 -14.64 -15.35 5.04
CA VAL A 18 -15.30 -16.05 3.95
C VAL A 18 -16.62 -16.59 4.49
N ASP A 19 -17.57 -15.69 4.74
CA ASP A 19 -18.99 -16.08 4.86
C ASP A 19 -19.86 -14.90 4.38
N GLY A 20 -20.46 -15.06 3.19
CA GLY A 20 -21.50 -14.18 2.66
C GLY A 20 -21.06 -12.97 1.84
N LYS A 21 -19.93 -12.96 1.11
CA LYS A 21 -19.37 -11.75 0.46
C LYS A 21 -19.22 -11.76 -1.06
N GLU A 22 -19.56 -12.82 -1.77
CA GLU A 22 -19.45 -12.79 -3.24
C GLU A 22 -20.47 -11.84 -3.90
N GLU A 23 -21.70 -11.80 -3.39
CA GLU A 23 -22.73 -10.85 -3.89
C GLU A 23 -22.40 -9.39 -3.53
N ARG A 24 -21.79 -9.13 -2.36
CA ARG A 24 -21.35 -7.77 -1.96
C ARG A 24 -20.16 -7.24 -2.77
N GLY A 25 -19.37 -8.09 -3.36
CA GLY A 25 -18.20 -7.70 -4.17
C GLY A 25 -18.60 -7.01 -5.48
N LEU A 26 -19.58 -7.55 -6.20
CA LEU A 26 -20.06 -6.99 -7.47
C LEU A 26 -20.88 -5.72 -7.26
N GLU A 27 -21.80 -5.68 -6.29
CA GLU A 27 -22.51 -4.45 -5.92
C GLU A 27 -21.57 -3.32 -5.50
N GLY A 28 -20.46 -3.64 -4.85
CA GLY A 28 -19.40 -2.67 -4.50
C GLY A 28 -18.71 -2.05 -5.71
N ILE A 29 -18.47 -2.84 -6.78
CA ILE A 29 -17.82 -2.35 -8.00
C ILE A 29 -18.70 -1.36 -8.75
N HIS A 30 -20.00 -1.63 -8.93
CA HIS A 30 -20.89 -0.73 -9.66
C HIS A 30 -21.05 0.61 -8.97
N LYS A 31 -21.25 0.61 -7.66
CA LYS A 31 -21.31 1.84 -6.86
C LYS A 31 -20.01 2.64 -6.96
N ARG A 32 -18.87 1.94 -6.94
CA ARG A 32 -17.54 2.56 -7.07
C ARG A 32 -17.35 3.21 -8.44
N VAL A 33 -17.68 2.50 -9.51
CA VAL A 33 -17.66 3.04 -10.88
C VAL A 33 -18.49 4.32 -10.98
N GLY A 34 -19.69 4.32 -10.39
CA GLY A 34 -20.56 5.49 -10.37
C GLY A 34 -19.95 6.67 -9.62
N LEU A 35 -19.40 6.44 -8.43
CA LEU A 35 -18.75 7.48 -7.63
C LEU A 35 -17.51 8.06 -8.33
N ASN A 36 -16.69 7.20 -8.93
CA ASN A 36 -15.49 7.64 -9.65
C ASN A 36 -15.87 8.44 -10.89
N LEU A 37 -16.84 7.98 -11.67
CA LEU A 37 -17.34 8.74 -12.83
C LEU A 37 -17.83 10.11 -12.42
N GLN A 38 -18.64 10.21 -11.37
CA GLN A 38 -19.14 11.48 -10.86
C GLN A 38 -18.00 12.40 -10.39
N ALA A 39 -17.01 11.84 -9.67
CA ALA A 39 -15.85 12.61 -9.19
C ALA A 39 -15.03 13.16 -10.36
N ILE A 40 -14.72 12.32 -11.36
CA ILE A 40 -13.99 12.72 -12.58
C ILE A 40 -14.76 13.80 -13.35
N ARG A 41 -16.07 13.61 -13.55
CA ARG A 41 -16.89 14.61 -14.22
C ARG A 41 -16.87 15.95 -13.49
N LYS A 42 -17.10 15.95 -12.18
CA LYS A 42 -17.12 17.18 -11.36
C LYS A 42 -15.77 17.87 -11.33
N SER A 43 -14.66 17.13 -11.19
CA SER A 43 -13.31 17.71 -11.16
C SER A 43 -12.94 18.41 -12.47
N ARG A 44 -13.55 17.99 -13.59
CA ARG A 44 -13.37 18.60 -14.91
C ARG A 44 -14.42 19.69 -15.24
N GLY A 45 -15.34 19.99 -14.31
CA GLY A 45 -16.42 20.96 -14.52
C GLY A 45 -17.43 20.55 -15.57
N LEU A 46 -17.54 19.25 -15.91
CA LEU A 46 -18.43 18.75 -16.95
C LEU A 46 -19.85 18.53 -16.41
N SER A 47 -20.87 18.87 -17.26
CA SER A 47 -22.25 18.46 -17.04
C SER A 47 -22.48 17.00 -17.46
N LEU A 48 -23.62 16.43 -17.09
CA LEU A 48 -24.04 15.12 -17.61
C LEU A 48 -24.24 15.15 -19.14
N ASP A 49 -24.67 16.29 -19.67
CA ASP A 49 -24.84 16.48 -21.12
C ASP A 49 -23.48 16.46 -21.84
N ASN A 50 -22.46 17.12 -21.29
CA ASN A 50 -21.11 17.10 -21.86
C ASN A 50 -20.53 15.67 -21.88
N VAL A 51 -20.71 14.89 -20.81
CA VAL A 51 -20.25 13.50 -20.79
C VAL A 51 -21.02 12.64 -21.80
N ALA A 52 -22.34 12.88 -21.95
CA ALA A 52 -23.15 12.19 -22.95
C ALA A 52 -22.69 12.48 -24.39
N GLU A 53 -22.38 13.73 -24.69
CA GLU A 53 -21.86 14.16 -25.99
C GLU A 53 -20.48 13.50 -26.27
N LEU A 54 -19.56 13.60 -25.33
CA LEU A 54 -18.20 13.06 -25.47
C LEU A 54 -18.16 11.54 -25.60
N SER A 55 -19.03 10.82 -24.86
CA SER A 55 -19.00 9.35 -24.80
C SER A 55 -20.00 8.68 -25.78
N GLY A 56 -20.96 9.41 -26.29
CA GLY A 56 -22.09 8.88 -27.03
C GLY A 56 -23.02 7.99 -26.20
N VAL A 57 -22.94 8.06 -24.86
CA VAL A 57 -23.83 7.37 -23.92
C VAL A 57 -24.92 8.35 -23.48
N SER A 58 -26.17 7.90 -23.39
CA SER A 58 -27.26 8.82 -23.04
C SER A 58 -27.08 9.46 -21.65
N LYS A 59 -27.48 10.73 -21.49
CA LYS A 59 -27.46 11.43 -20.20
C LYS A 59 -28.18 10.65 -19.09
N ALA A 60 -29.32 10.03 -19.43
CA ALA A 60 -30.06 9.21 -18.46
C ALA A 60 -29.23 8.03 -17.95
N MET A 61 -28.55 7.31 -18.83
CA MET A 61 -27.67 6.19 -18.48
C MET A 61 -26.49 6.65 -17.61
N ILE A 62 -25.83 7.76 -17.98
CA ILE A 62 -24.73 8.31 -17.19
C ILE A 62 -25.21 8.67 -15.78
N GLY A 63 -26.38 9.34 -15.67
CA GLY A 63 -26.96 9.65 -14.37
C GLY A 63 -27.32 8.43 -13.53
N GLN A 64 -27.82 7.36 -14.16
CA GLN A 64 -28.08 6.09 -13.46
C GLN A 64 -26.81 5.42 -12.99
N ILE A 65 -25.75 5.42 -13.81
CA ILE A 65 -24.43 4.89 -13.43
C ILE A 65 -23.88 5.65 -12.22
N GLU A 66 -23.89 7.00 -12.27
CA GLU A 66 -23.36 7.84 -11.17
C GLU A 66 -24.11 7.66 -9.85
N ARG A 67 -25.40 7.34 -9.87
CA ARG A 67 -26.19 7.03 -8.66
C ARG A 67 -26.05 5.58 -8.22
N GLY A 68 -25.42 4.71 -9.01
CA GLY A 68 -25.35 3.27 -8.76
C GLY A 68 -26.67 2.53 -9.03
N ASP A 69 -27.60 3.15 -9.78
CA ASP A 69 -28.92 2.61 -10.10
C ASP A 69 -28.89 1.67 -11.31
N SER A 70 -27.76 1.50 -11.98
CA SER A 70 -27.60 0.64 -13.15
C SER A 70 -26.32 -0.16 -13.10
N ASN A 71 -26.33 -1.29 -13.80
CA ASN A 71 -25.16 -2.16 -14.01
C ASN A 71 -24.69 -1.99 -15.47
N PRO A 72 -23.78 -1.06 -15.76
CA PRO A 72 -23.34 -0.81 -17.13
C PRO A 72 -22.52 -1.99 -17.66
N THR A 73 -22.69 -2.31 -18.94
CA THR A 73 -21.81 -3.27 -19.60
C THR A 73 -20.40 -2.70 -19.77
N ILE A 74 -19.43 -3.59 -19.93
CA ILE A 74 -18.03 -3.20 -20.20
C ILE A 74 -17.95 -2.29 -21.44
N SER A 75 -18.74 -2.56 -22.47
CA SER A 75 -18.78 -1.74 -23.70
C SER A 75 -19.26 -0.30 -23.43
N VAL A 76 -20.23 -0.11 -22.53
CA VAL A 76 -20.68 1.21 -22.11
C VAL A 76 -19.56 1.94 -21.35
N LEU A 77 -18.88 1.26 -20.44
CA LEU A 77 -17.75 1.83 -19.69
C LEU A 77 -16.60 2.22 -20.63
N TRP A 78 -16.28 1.38 -21.63
CA TRP A 78 -15.27 1.70 -22.64
C TRP A 78 -15.62 2.96 -23.44
N ARG A 79 -16.87 3.15 -23.81
CA ARG A 79 -17.30 4.39 -24.48
C ARG A 79 -17.11 5.61 -23.61
N ILE A 80 -17.43 5.51 -22.31
CA ILE A 80 -17.25 6.61 -21.36
C ILE A 80 -15.77 6.95 -21.18
N VAL A 81 -14.89 5.96 -20.92
CA VAL A 81 -13.46 6.22 -20.72
C VAL A 81 -12.79 6.79 -21.95
N ASN A 82 -13.14 6.29 -23.15
CA ASN A 82 -12.62 6.82 -24.40
C ASN A 82 -13.11 8.25 -24.66
N GLY A 83 -14.40 8.52 -24.45
CA GLY A 83 -14.96 9.86 -24.60
C GLY A 83 -14.36 10.88 -23.63
N LEU A 84 -14.06 10.47 -22.42
CA LEU A 84 -13.42 11.31 -21.42
C LEU A 84 -11.89 11.34 -21.52
N GLY A 85 -11.25 10.48 -22.33
CA GLY A 85 -9.79 10.37 -22.43
C GLY A 85 -9.14 9.97 -21.08
N ILE A 86 -9.72 9.00 -20.37
CA ILE A 86 -9.22 8.47 -19.10
C ILE A 86 -8.89 6.98 -19.24
N SER A 87 -8.11 6.45 -18.29
CA SER A 87 -7.89 5.00 -18.23
C SER A 87 -9.13 4.26 -17.70
N PHE A 88 -9.33 3.02 -18.11
CA PHE A 88 -10.39 2.18 -17.58
C PHE A 88 -10.22 1.96 -16.06
N THR A 89 -8.98 1.83 -15.60
CA THR A 89 -8.63 1.69 -14.17
C THR A 89 -9.10 2.88 -13.35
N ALA A 90 -9.09 4.11 -13.88
CA ALA A 90 -9.59 5.28 -13.17
C ALA A 90 -11.07 5.18 -12.76
N LEU A 91 -11.88 4.37 -13.44
CA LEU A 91 -13.28 4.10 -13.06
C LEU A 91 -13.41 3.04 -11.98
N ILE A 92 -12.49 2.08 -11.91
CA ILE A 92 -12.59 0.92 -11.02
C ILE A 92 -11.71 1.01 -9.78
N GLU A 93 -10.69 1.88 -9.80
CA GLU A 93 -9.81 2.10 -8.64
C GLU A 93 -10.62 2.55 -7.42
N GLN A 94 -10.23 2.06 -6.27
CA GLN A 94 -10.80 2.53 -5.02
C GLN A 94 -10.25 3.92 -4.75
N SER A 95 -11.13 4.95 -4.71
CA SER A 95 -10.74 6.26 -4.18
C SER A 95 -10.34 6.05 -2.74
N GLU A 96 -9.05 6.17 -2.46
CA GLU A 96 -8.58 6.14 -1.10
C GLU A 96 -9.11 7.36 -0.36
N PRO A 97 -9.45 7.24 0.92
CA PRO A 97 -9.87 8.38 1.71
C PRO A 97 -8.75 9.43 1.68
N SER A 98 -9.13 10.70 1.51
CA SER A 98 -8.18 11.81 1.52
C SER A 98 -7.43 11.96 2.86
N VAL A 99 -7.98 11.37 3.92
CA VAL A 99 -7.42 11.32 5.27
C VAL A 99 -7.64 9.92 5.83
N THR A 100 -6.58 9.31 6.32
CA THR A 100 -6.63 8.03 7.03
C THR A 100 -5.99 8.20 8.40
N LEU A 101 -6.76 7.93 9.46
CA LEU A 101 -6.26 7.83 10.83
C LEU A 101 -6.12 6.35 11.17
N VAL A 102 -4.95 5.95 11.66
CA VAL A 102 -4.66 4.57 12.03
C VAL A 102 -4.20 4.51 13.48
N SER A 103 -4.84 3.66 14.27
CA SER A 103 -4.43 3.32 15.63
C SER A 103 -3.74 1.95 15.63
N PRO A 104 -2.45 1.85 15.99
CA PRO A 104 -1.74 0.57 16.01
C PRO A 104 -2.41 -0.48 16.91
N ASP A 105 -3.08 -0.04 17.98
CA ASP A 105 -3.76 -0.94 18.94
C ASP A 105 -5.03 -1.61 18.37
N GLU A 106 -5.52 -1.14 17.21
CA GLU A 106 -6.65 -1.73 16.48
C GLU A 106 -6.19 -2.70 15.38
N LEU A 107 -4.88 -2.86 15.21
CA LEU A 107 -4.28 -3.69 14.17
C LEU A 107 -3.74 -5.01 14.74
N GLU A 108 -3.90 -6.08 13.97
CA GLU A 108 -3.20 -7.32 14.23
C GLU A 108 -1.76 -7.23 13.67
N PRO A 109 -0.71 -7.40 14.50
CA PRO A 109 0.66 -7.35 14.02
C PRO A 109 1.05 -8.64 13.29
N PHE A 110 1.99 -8.52 12.38
CA PHE A 110 2.81 -9.65 11.99
C PHE A 110 3.74 -9.98 13.15
N SER A 111 3.77 -11.25 13.56
CA SER A 111 4.51 -11.70 14.72
C SER A 111 5.57 -12.69 14.27
N GLU A 112 6.82 -12.38 14.54
CA GLU A 112 7.98 -13.23 14.28
C GLU A 112 8.84 -13.36 15.54
N GLU A 113 9.87 -14.20 15.52
CA GLU A 113 10.78 -14.46 16.64
C GLU A 113 10.03 -14.81 17.93
N ASP A 114 9.04 -15.72 17.83
CA ASP A 114 8.17 -16.15 18.94
C ASP A 114 7.47 -14.98 19.67
N GLY A 115 7.13 -13.93 18.92
CA GLY A 115 6.47 -12.73 19.46
C GLY A 115 7.43 -11.63 19.93
N ALA A 116 8.74 -11.84 19.82
CA ALA A 116 9.72 -10.82 20.16
C ALA A 116 9.80 -9.69 19.11
N TYR A 117 9.39 -9.95 17.88
CA TYR A 117 9.27 -8.99 16.78
C TYR A 117 7.81 -8.85 16.36
N LEU A 118 7.24 -7.64 16.50
CA LEU A 118 5.86 -7.34 16.16
C LEU A 118 5.81 -6.16 15.19
N ALA A 119 5.35 -6.38 13.96
CA ALA A 119 5.21 -5.33 12.94
C ALA A 119 3.72 -5.03 12.67
N TYR A 120 3.27 -3.83 12.99
CA TYR A 120 1.90 -3.34 12.80
C TYR A 120 1.80 -2.59 11.47
N PRO A 121 1.01 -3.08 10.48
CA PRO A 121 0.91 -2.46 9.16
C PRO A 121 0.05 -1.20 9.22
N LEU A 122 0.65 -0.02 9.39
CA LEU A 122 -0.04 1.26 9.45
C LEU A 122 -0.58 1.68 8.09
N PHE A 123 0.27 1.59 7.07
CA PHE A 123 -0.05 1.97 5.71
C PHE A 123 0.39 0.83 4.79
N PRO A 124 -0.56 0.01 4.29
CA PRO A 124 -0.25 -1.05 3.35
C PRO A 124 0.23 -0.48 2.02
N TYR A 125 0.97 -1.28 1.25
CA TYR A 125 1.48 -0.89 -0.06
C TYR A 125 0.40 -0.30 -0.96
N ASN A 126 0.72 0.80 -1.59
CA ASN A 126 -0.14 1.50 -2.52
C ASN A 126 0.61 1.81 -3.81
N LEU A 127 0.02 1.43 -4.96
CA LEU A 127 0.62 1.65 -6.29
C LEU A 127 0.92 3.12 -6.60
N ARG A 128 0.15 4.06 -6.04
CA ARG A 128 0.33 5.50 -6.28
C ARG A 128 1.48 6.06 -5.47
N THR A 129 1.58 5.68 -4.19
CA THR A 129 2.60 6.20 -3.27
C THR A 129 3.87 5.36 -3.28
N LYS A 130 3.76 4.09 -3.72
CA LYS A 130 4.84 3.12 -3.81
C LYS A 130 5.60 2.91 -2.50
N PHE A 131 4.92 3.03 -1.39
CA PHE A 131 5.48 2.70 -0.09
C PHE A 131 4.49 1.91 0.76
N GLU A 132 5.01 1.29 1.78
CA GLU A 132 4.28 0.75 2.92
C GLU A 132 4.94 1.21 4.22
N GLY A 133 4.18 1.29 5.30
CA GLY A 133 4.67 1.81 6.57
C GLY A 133 4.24 0.94 7.73
N TYR A 134 5.16 0.69 8.66
CA TYR A 134 4.94 -0.14 9.84
C TYR A 134 5.37 0.58 11.12
N LEU A 135 4.65 0.31 12.21
CA LEU A 135 5.19 0.46 13.54
C LEU A 135 5.74 -0.90 13.97
N VAL A 136 7.01 -0.94 14.36
CA VAL A 136 7.66 -2.16 14.87
C VAL A 136 7.92 -2.05 16.37
N ARG A 137 7.65 -3.14 17.08
CA ARG A 137 8.01 -3.32 18.49
C ARG A 137 8.93 -4.54 18.61
N MET A 138 10.08 -4.37 19.26
CA MET A 138 11.04 -5.44 19.51
C MET A 138 11.25 -5.62 20.99
N ALA A 139 11.10 -6.84 21.47
CA ALA A 139 11.44 -7.21 22.86
C ALA A 139 12.96 -7.15 23.09
N PRO A 140 13.42 -7.05 24.37
CA PRO A 140 14.82 -7.17 24.69
C PRO A 140 15.44 -8.46 24.16
N GLY A 141 16.64 -8.38 23.59
CA GLY A 141 17.36 -9.51 23.02
C GLY A 141 16.84 -9.99 21.65
N CYS A 142 15.83 -9.36 21.08
CA CYS A 142 15.31 -9.70 19.75
C CYS A 142 16.37 -9.42 18.67
N ASP A 143 16.55 -10.40 17.78
CA ASP A 143 17.46 -10.33 16.62
C ASP A 143 16.72 -10.83 15.39
N HIS A 144 16.18 -9.90 14.61
CA HIS A 144 15.34 -10.17 13.45
C HIS A 144 16.11 -9.95 12.15
N GLY A 145 16.18 -10.97 11.29
CA GLY A 145 16.79 -10.91 9.96
C GLY A 145 15.77 -10.65 8.88
N SER A 146 16.06 -9.74 7.98
CA SER A 146 15.26 -9.47 6.80
C SER A 146 16.00 -9.89 5.53
N ASP A 147 15.30 -10.61 4.66
CA ASP A 147 15.82 -10.95 3.34
C ASP A 147 15.93 -9.69 2.46
N PRO A 148 16.88 -9.65 1.50
CA PRO A 148 16.99 -8.53 0.56
C PRO A 148 15.67 -8.30 -0.18
N HIS A 149 15.24 -7.04 -0.22
CA HIS A 149 14.14 -6.62 -1.07
C HIS A 149 14.56 -6.54 -2.54
N ASN A 150 13.62 -6.26 -3.43
CA ASN A 150 13.92 -6.05 -4.84
C ASN A 150 14.84 -4.84 -5.05
N ASN A 151 15.60 -4.83 -6.17
CA ASN A 151 16.48 -3.72 -6.52
C ASN A 151 15.76 -2.37 -6.50
N GLY A 152 16.37 -1.37 -5.87
CA GLY A 152 15.84 -0.01 -5.78
C GLY A 152 14.89 0.23 -4.61
N VAL A 153 14.65 -0.77 -3.78
CA VAL A 153 13.89 -0.58 -2.53
C VAL A 153 14.76 0.15 -1.52
N GLU A 154 14.20 1.17 -0.89
CA GLU A 154 14.82 1.94 0.18
C GLU A 154 14.01 1.80 1.45
N GLU A 155 14.69 1.73 2.57
CA GLU A 155 14.05 1.68 3.87
C GLU A 155 14.46 2.89 4.72
N TYR A 156 13.46 3.46 5.41
CA TYR A 156 13.59 4.62 6.27
C TYR A 156 13.11 4.23 7.66
N ILE A 157 13.99 4.29 8.64
CA ILE A 157 13.74 3.93 10.04
C ILE A 157 13.74 5.19 10.89
N PHE A 158 12.76 5.31 11.80
CA PHE A 158 12.64 6.41 12.76
C PHE A 158 12.46 5.81 14.15
N VAL A 159 13.50 5.79 14.97
CA VAL A 159 13.43 5.22 16.32
C VAL A 159 12.70 6.18 17.25
N HIS A 160 11.60 5.70 17.84
CA HIS A 160 10.78 6.46 18.77
C HIS A 160 11.15 6.19 20.23
N GLU A 161 11.50 4.94 20.54
CA GLU A 161 11.81 4.50 21.91
C GLU A 161 12.92 3.46 21.88
N GLY A 162 13.84 3.58 22.85
CA GLY A 162 14.97 2.64 23.01
C GLY A 162 16.10 2.92 22.04
N GLU A 163 16.84 1.88 21.72
CA GLU A 163 18.00 1.90 20.86
C GLU A 163 17.96 0.68 19.94
N LEU A 164 17.99 0.95 18.63
CA LEU A 164 17.99 -0.07 17.58
C LEU A 164 19.38 -0.20 16.98
N GLU A 165 19.90 -1.41 16.92
CA GLU A 165 21.06 -1.74 16.09
C GLU A 165 20.56 -2.25 14.73
N VAL A 166 20.97 -1.60 13.64
CA VAL A 166 20.69 -2.02 12.27
C VAL A 166 21.98 -2.47 11.62
N LEU A 167 22.00 -3.72 11.17
CA LEU A 167 23.12 -4.26 10.40
C LEU A 167 22.73 -4.26 8.92
N VAL A 168 23.58 -3.68 8.08
CA VAL A 168 23.41 -3.66 6.63
C VAL A 168 24.71 -4.19 6.03
N ASP A 169 24.69 -5.30 5.32
CA ASP A 169 25.86 -6.08 4.96
C ASP A 169 26.75 -6.35 6.21
N ASP A 170 28.00 -5.91 6.19
CA ASP A 170 28.96 -6.07 7.30
C ASP A 170 29.02 -4.85 8.24
N ALA A 171 28.22 -3.82 8.00
CA ALA A 171 28.24 -2.59 8.79
C ALA A 171 27.11 -2.55 9.82
N SER A 172 27.43 -2.13 11.05
CA SER A 172 26.44 -1.95 12.14
C SER A 172 26.22 -0.46 12.41
N TYR A 173 24.95 -0.09 12.54
CA TYR A 173 24.49 1.27 12.81
C TYR A 173 23.64 1.29 14.06
N ARG A 174 24.05 2.05 15.06
CA ARG A 174 23.31 2.27 16.28
C ARG A 174 22.43 3.49 16.16
N VAL A 175 21.12 3.30 16.23
CA VAL A 175 20.11 4.35 16.05
C VAL A 175 19.37 4.55 17.38
N LEU A 176 19.52 5.74 17.96
CA LEU A 176 18.91 6.10 19.24
C LEU A 176 17.52 6.70 19.03
N ALA A 177 16.71 6.71 20.11
CA ALA A 177 15.43 7.41 20.10
C ALA A 177 15.58 8.87 19.62
N GLY A 178 14.72 9.28 18.67
CA GLY A 178 14.77 10.59 18.01
C GLY A 178 15.71 10.64 16.79
N GLN A 179 16.43 9.57 16.48
CA GLN A 179 17.26 9.48 15.28
C GLN A 179 16.55 8.69 14.17
N ALA A 180 17.04 8.87 12.95
CA ALA A 180 16.58 8.17 11.78
C ALA A 180 17.75 7.58 10.99
N LEU A 181 17.50 6.49 10.26
CA LEU A 181 18.43 5.83 9.35
C LEU A 181 17.72 5.59 8.02
N GLN A 182 18.44 5.78 6.91
CA GLN A 182 18.01 5.39 5.57
C GLN A 182 19.08 4.46 4.98
N PHE A 183 18.64 3.41 4.29
CA PHE A 183 19.56 2.53 3.55
C PHE A 183 18.86 1.87 2.35
N SER A 184 19.67 1.37 1.39
CA SER A 184 19.18 0.52 0.31
C SER A 184 18.91 -0.87 0.86
N ALA A 185 17.65 -1.29 0.81
CA ALA A 185 17.20 -2.55 1.40
C ALA A 185 17.27 -3.75 0.44
N ASP A 186 17.91 -3.57 -0.73
CA ASP A 186 18.20 -4.61 -1.72
C ASP A 186 19.38 -5.52 -1.36
N ARG A 187 19.80 -5.50 -0.10
CA ARG A 187 20.89 -6.27 0.49
C ARG A 187 20.47 -6.89 1.82
N PRO A 188 21.15 -7.93 2.31
CA PRO A 188 20.86 -8.53 3.59
C PRO A 188 20.97 -7.50 4.71
N HIS A 189 19.95 -7.44 5.56
CA HIS A 189 19.94 -6.54 6.69
C HIS A 189 19.26 -7.18 7.90
N ARG A 190 19.51 -6.63 9.07
CA ARG A 190 19.09 -7.22 10.33
C ARG A 190 18.84 -6.14 11.35
N TYR A 191 17.83 -6.36 12.19
CA TYR A 191 17.45 -5.47 13.27
C TYR A 191 17.71 -6.18 14.60
N ARG A 192 18.38 -5.50 15.50
CA ARG A 192 18.72 -6.07 16.79
C ARG A 192 18.40 -5.12 17.92
N ASN A 193 17.75 -5.63 18.96
CA ASN A 193 17.59 -4.98 20.26
C ASN A 193 18.52 -5.63 21.26
N SER A 194 19.72 -5.08 21.43
CA SER A 194 20.71 -5.54 22.40
C SER A 194 20.52 -4.96 23.81
N GLY A 195 19.51 -4.09 23.99
CA GLY A 195 19.18 -3.45 25.25
C GLY A 195 18.34 -4.31 26.19
N THR A 196 18.06 -3.77 27.38
CA THR A 196 17.21 -4.41 28.40
C THR A 196 15.75 -3.95 28.36
N GLY A 197 15.46 -2.88 27.61
CA GLY A 197 14.10 -2.34 27.37
C GLY A 197 13.60 -2.68 25.97
N SER A 198 12.31 -2.45 25.73
CA SER A 198 11.72 -2.59 24.40
C SER A 198 12.22 -1.50 23.47
N VAL A 199 12.30 -1.80 22.18
CA VAL A 199 12.54 -0.82 21.10
C VAL A 199 11.26 -0.63 20.31
N ARG A 200 10.95 0.63 19.98
CA ARG A 200 9.85 0.98 19.08
C ARG A 200 10.37 1.91 17.99
N TYR A 201 10.06 1.56 16.74
CA TYR A 201 10.44 2.38 15.60
C TYR A 201 9.37 2.32 14.51
N PHE A 202 9.31 3.37 13.71
CA PHE A 202 8.55 3.38 12.46
C PHE A 202 9.50 3.05 11.34
N THR A 203 9.04 2.22 10.40
CA THR A 203 9.75 1.98 9.15
C THR A 203 8.83 2.27 7.97
N ILE A 204 9.42 2.88 6.94
CA ILE A 204 8.80 3.08 5.63
C ILE A 204 9.66 2.31 4.63
N ILE A 205 9.03 1.39 3.91
CA ILE A 205 9.65 0.64 2.81
C ILE A 205 9.15 1.28 1.52
N HIS A 206 10.03 1.92 0.78
CA HIS A 206 9.71 2.64 -0.46
C HIS A 206 10.23 1.87 -1.68
N TYR A 207 9.33 1.60 -2.61
CA TYR A 207 9.59 0.85 -3.84
C TYR A 207 9.81 1.81 -5.01
N ALA A 208 11.06 2.22 -5.24
CA ALA A 208 11.38 3.09 -6.38
C ALA A 208 11.21 2.37 -7.71
N ASP A 209 10.87 3.12 -8.78
CA ASP A 209 10.87 2.55 -10.13
C ASP A 209 12.32 2.21 -10.52
N ALA A 210 12.56 0.98 -10.94
CA ALA A 210 13.87 0.49 -11.37
C ALA A 210 14.51 1.33 -12.52
N ALA A 211 13.72 2.17 -13.20
CA ALA A 211 14.16 3.00 -14.31
C ALA A 211 14.81 4.34 -13.91
N ALA A 212 14.70 4.78 -12.65
CA ALA A 212 15.14 6.14 -12.27
C ALA A 212 16.65 6.28 -12.00
N ARG A 213 17.38 5.20 -11.82
CA ARG A 213 18.83 5.25 -11.48
C ARG A 213 19.80 5.09 -12.66
N GLY A 214 19.30 4.94 -13.89
CA GLY A 214 20.13 4.71 -15.10
C GLY A 214 20.71 5.96 -15.78
N GLN A 215 20.54 7.16 -15.25
CA GLN A 215 20.97 8.41 -15.93
C GLN A 215 21.93 9.32 -15.12
N GLN A 216 22.62 8.79 -14.14
CA GLN A 216 23.74 9.52 -13.49
C GLN A 216 24.98 8.63 -13.48
N GLY A 217 25.61 8.54 -14.64
CA GLY A 217 26.91 7.95 -14.89
C GLY A 217 27.68 8.82 -15.86
#